data_d526db8821238a1e89c5cadb35d4616d
#
_entry.id   d526db8821238a1e89c5cadb35d4616d
#
_cell.length_a   1.000
_cell.length_b   1.000
_cell.length_c   1.000
_cell.angle_alpha   90.00
_cell.angle_beta   90.00
_cell.angle_gamma   90.00
#
_symmetry.space_group_name_H-M   'P 1'
#
loop_
_entity.id
_entity.type
_entity.pdbx_description
1 polymer ?
#
loop_
_entity_poly.entity_id
_entity_poly.type
_entity_poly.pdbx_seq_one_letter_code
_entity_poly.pdbx_strand_id
1 'polypeptide(L)'
;MLFRSPDSSVSIYERFTSLYDLMFRFNGYARSIERYLRENPLPTPAGARVLDAGCGTGLLTLALLRVLKRPAEITAVDLSGRSLQTARRAVRKRTHDPRHKISYVRANAVSLPFPDDSFDLVVTSGVLEYLPLSEGLGELARVLAPGGYLFFLPVRPSPATRLLEIMFRFKAHPPRAVAENTQRFFRVIEHYRFPPHEPIGWTKSLVLAQKS
;
A
#
# COMPACT_ATOMS: atom_id res chain seq x y z
N MET A 1 -17.00 1.92 20.89
CA MET A 1 -16.32 1.11 19.87
C MET A 1 -14.82 1.27 20.13
N LEU A 2 -14.16 0.24 20.71
CA LEU A 2 -12.81 0.36 21.24
C LEU A 2 -11.79 0.21 20.11
N PHE A 3 -11.26 1.31 19.61
CA PHE A 3 -10.00 1.31 18.91
C PHE A 3 -8.90 0.90 19.92
N ARG A 4 -8.42 -0.34 19.78
CA ARG A 4 -7.30 -0.81 20.60
C ARG A 4 -6.03 -0.06 20.20
N SER A 5 -5.16 0.19 21.18
CA SER A 5 -3.87 0.86 20.99
C SER A 5 -3.07 0.25 19.82
N PRO A 6 -2.40 1.07 18.99
CA PRO A 6 -1.58 0.63 17.85
C PRO A 6 -0.54 -0.44 18.20
N ASP A 7 -0.02 -0.45 19.42
CA ASP A 7 1.01 -1.39 19.88
C ASP A 7 0.57 -2.86 19.90
N SER A 8 -0.70 -3.16 20.19
CA SER A 8 -1.16 -4.55 20.24
C SER A 8 -1.34 -5.19 18.87
N SER A 9 -1.68 -4.41 17.85
CA SER A 9 -1.82 -4.89 16.46
C SER A 9 -0.45 -5.07 15.81
N VAL A 10 0.50 -4.18 16.07
CA VAL A 10 1.89 -4.28 15.59
C VAL A 10 2.58 -5.54 16.12
N SER A 11 2.43 -5.87 17.42
CA SER A 11 3.07 -7.04 18.00
C SER A 11 2.58 -8.37 17.41
N ILE A 12 1.29 -8.46 17.05
CA ILE A 12 0.71 -9.65 16.40
C ILE A 12 1.14 -9.72 14.93
N TYR A 13 1.08 -8.60 14.21
CA TYR A 13 1.58 -8.50 12.85
C TYR A 13 3.06 -8.94 12.77
N GLU A 14 3.91 -8.47 13.68
CA GLU A 14 5.33 -8.86 13.75
C GLU A 14 5.55 -10.36 14.00
N ARG A 15 4.69 -11.00 14.80
CA ARG A 15 4.75 -12.46 15.04
C ARG A 15 4.42 -13.29 13.80
N PHE A 16 3.50 -12.81 12.97
CA PHE A 16 2.99 -13.52 11.80
C PHE A 16 3.48 -12.93 10.45
N THR A 17 4.39 -11.98 10.48
CA THR A 17 4.92 -11.34 9.25
C THR A 17 5.44 -12.37 8.24
N SER A 18 6.13 -13.42 8.70
CA SER A 18 6.64 -14.48 7.82
C SER A 18 5.53 -15.30 7.18
N LEU A 19 4.44 -15.58 7.92
CA LEU A 19 3.27 -16.29 7.39
C LEU A 19 2.47 -15.40 6.43
N TYR A 20 2.30 -14.13 6.76
CA TYR A 20 1.68 -13.13 5.91
C TYR A 20 2.40 -13.03 4.57
N ASP A 21 3.72 -12.87 4.59
CA ASP A 21 4.56 -12.84 3.39
C ASP A 21 4.44 -14.12 2.56
N LEU A 22 4.46 -15.27 3.21
CA LEU A 22 4.33 -16.55 2.54
C LEU A 22 2.99 -16.63 1.80
N MET A 23 1.89 -16.28 2.45
CA MET A 23 0.55 -16.28 1.86
C MET A 23 0.46 -15.34 0.65
N PHE A 24 1.00 -14.09 0.76
CA PHE A 24 0.98 -13.13 -0.34
C PHE A 24 1.92 -13.51 -1.50
N ARG A 25 2.98 -14.25 -1.22
CA ARG A 25 3.85 -14.81 -2.27
C ARG A 25 3.15 -15.93 -3.05
N PHE A 26 2.37 -16.78 -2.37
CA PHE A 26 1.65 -17.88 -3.01
C PHE A 26 0.38 -17.44 -3.73
N ASN A 27 -0.28 -16.36 -3.27
CA ASN A 27 -1.50 -15.87 -3.95
C ASN A 27 -1.23 -15.04 -5.21
N GLY A 28 0.02 -14.96 -5.67
CA GLY A 28 0.36 -14.23 -6.89
C GLY A 28 0.31 -12.70 -6.77
N TYR A 29 0.22 -12.16 -5.54
CA TYR A 29 0.07 -10.73 -5.26
C TYR A 29 1.00 -9.84 -6.10
N ALA A 30 2.31 -10.08 -6.03
CA ALA A 30 3.29 -9.27 -6.76
C ALA A 30 3.11 -9.37 -8.28
N ARG A 31 2.85 -10.59 -8.80
CA ARG A 31 2.67 -10.81 -10.25
C ARG A 31 1.45 -10.10 -10.80
N SER A 32 0.33 -10.15 -10.09
CA SER A 32 -0.91 -9.50 -10.50
C SER A 32 -0.78 -7.97 -10.51
N ILE A 33 -0.10 -7.40 -9.51
CA ILE A 33 0.17 -5.96 -9.45
C ILE A 33 1.16 -5.56 -10.56
N GLU A 34 2.26 -6.30 -10.72
CA GLU A 34 3.24 -6.03 -11.79
C GLU A 34 2.59 -6.09 -13.17
N ARG A 35 1.70 -7.07 -13.42
CA ARG A 35 0.96 -7.16 -14.68
C ARG A 35 0.06 -5.95 -14.87
N TYR A 36 -0.78 -5.63 -13.88
CA TYR A 36 -1.66 -4.45 -13.96
C TYR A 36 -0.85 -3.17 -14.26
N LEU A 37 0.25 -2.93 -13.55
CA LEU A 37 1.08 -1.75 -13.73
C LEU A 37 1.84 -1.70 -15.05
N ARG A 38 2.11 -2.84 -15.69
CA ARG A 38 2.70 -2.89 -17.04
C ARG A 38 1.69 -2.57 -18.12
N GLU A 39 0.46 -3.04 -17.94
CA GLU A 39 -0.67 -2.78 -18.84
C GLU A 39 -1.21 -1.35 -18.66
N ASN A 40 -1.15 -0.83 -17.44
CA ASN A 40 -1.63 0.49 -17.04
C ASN A 40 -0.51 1.29 -16.34
N PRO A 41 0.45 1.84 -17.09
CA PRO A 41 1.56 2.57 -16.51
C PRO A 41 1.07 3.80 -15.75
N LEU A 42 1.53 3.97 -14.51
CA LEU A 42 1.20 5.15 -13.72
C LEU A 42 1.82 6.40 -14.36
N PRO A 43 1.08 7.50 -14.47
CA PRO A 43 1.53 8.73 -15.11
C PRO A 43 2.47 9.51 -14.17
N THR A 44 3.63 8.93 -13.89
CA THR A 44 4.65 9.53 -13.02
C THR A 44 5.72 10.25 -13.83
N PRO A 45 6.14 11.48 -13.44
CA PRO A 45 7.26 12.18 -14.07
C PRO A 45 8.59 11.43 -13.82
N ALA A 46 9.64 11.79 -14.56
CA ALA A 46 10.98 11.36 -14.24
C ALA A 46 11.43 12.03 -12.92
N GLY A 47 12.04 11.25 -12.03
CA GLY A 47 12.40 11.73 -10.70
C GLY A 47 11.22 11.82 -9.72
N ALA A 48 10.07 11.17 -10.04
CA ALA A 48 8.89 11.18 -9.19
C ALA A 48 9.24 10.76 -7.74
N ARG A 49 8.68 11.51 -6.79
CA ARG A 49 8.72 11.20 -5.37
C ARG A 49 7.55 10.27 -5.05
N VAL A 50 7.87 9.05 -4.65
CA VAL A 50 6.88 7.99 -4.41
C VAL A 50 6.87 7.62 -2.93
N LEU A 51 5.70 7.64 -2.31
CA LEU A 51 5.49 7.11 -0.96
C LEU A 51 4.85 5.73 -1.03
N ASP A 52 5.47 4.72 -0.40
CA ASP A 52 4.84 3.43 -0.09
C ASP A 52 4.42 3.44 1.38
N ALA A 53 3.16 3.79 1.63
CA ALA A 53 2.60 3.94 2.98
C ALA A 53 2.12 2.59 3.52
N GLY A 54 2.75 2.12 4.60
CA GLY A 54 2.56 0.77 5.13
C GLY A 54 3.21 -0.28 4.25
N CYS A 55 4.48 -0.09 3.93
CA CYS A 55 5.21 -0.95 2.97
C CYS A 55 5.38 -2.40 3.44
N GLY A 56 5.18 -2.69 4.72
CA GLY A 56 5.37 -4.02 5.29
C GLY A 56 6.75 -4.58 4.95
N THR A 57 6.78 -5.76 4.38
CA THR A 57 8.02 -6.44 3.97
C THR A 57 8.51 -6.05 2.57
N GLY A 58 7.89 -5.03 1.97
CA GLY A 58 8.33 -4.42 0.71
C GLY A 58 7.81 -5.09 -0.56
N LEU A 59 6.72 -5.87 -0.49
CA LEU A 59 6.16 -6.55 -1.67
C LEU A 59 5.69 -5.57 -2.74
N LEU A 60 4.98 -4.50 -2.32
CA LEU A 60 4.51 -3.47 -3.24
C LEU A 60 5.68 -2.61 -3.74
N THR A 61 6.60 -2.20 -2.85
CA THR A 61 7.85 -1.53 -3.22
C THR A 61 8.61 -2.29 -4.31
N LEU A 62 8.77 -3.62 -4.14
CA LEU A 62 9.45 -4.47 -5.13
C LEU A 62 8.70 -4.54 -6.46
N ALA A 63 7.36 -4.62 -6.44
CA ALA A 63 6.56 -4.60 -7.65
C ALA A 63 6.74 -3.28 -8.42
N LEU A 64 6.71 -2.15 -7.72
CA LEU A 64 6.98 -0.83 -8.32
C LEU A 64 8.35 -0.75 -8.97
N LEU A 65 9.41 -1.15 -8.26
CA LEU A 65 10.78 -1.12 -8.77
C LEU A 65 10.99 -1.93 -10.06
N ARG A 66 10.18 -2.96 -10.28
CA ARG A 66 10.25 -3.78 -11.49
C ARG A 66 9.48 -3.22 -12.68
N VAL A 67 8.56 -2.30 -12.42
CA VAL A 67 7.67 -1.78 -13.47
C VAL A 67 7.92 -0.30 -13.79
N LEU A 68 8.47 0.47 -12.86
CA LEU A 68 8.80 1.87 -13.08
C LEU A 68 9.93 1.99 -14.12
N LYS A 69 9.60 2.60 -15.25
CA LYS A 69 10.53 2.76 -16.38
C LYS A 69 11.44 3.98 -16.22
N ARG A 70 11.02 4.96 -15.42
CA ARG A 70 11.72 6.23 -15.19
C ARG A 70 12.34 6.25 -13.80
N PRO A 71 13.43 6.99 -13.57
CA PRO A 71 13.99 7.21 -12.24
C PRO A 71 12.92 7.68 -11.25
N ALA A 72 12.97 7.18 -10.01
CA ALA A 72 12.07 7.59 -8.94
C ALA A 72 12.79 7.58 -7.59
N GLU A 73 12.32 8.43 -6.67
CA GLU A 73 12.75 8.46 -5.27
C GLU A 73 11.61 7.86 -4.42
N ILE A 74 11.83 6.64 -3.93
CA ILE A 74 10.81 5.89 -3.18
C ILE A 74 11.08 6.00 -1.69
N THR A 75 10.09 6.46 -0.94
CA THR A 75 10.10 6.46 0.53
C THR A 75 9.15 5.37 1.01
N ALA A 76 9.71 4.30 1.57
CA ALA A 76 8.95 3.19 2.15
C ALA A 76 8.73 3.44 3.65
N VAL A 77 7.48 3.53 4.06
CA VAL A 77 7.07 3.83 5.45
C VAL A 77 6.35 2.64 6.06
N ASP A 78 6.71 2.30 7.30
CA ASP A 78 5.97 1.33 8.11
C ASP A 78 6.13 1.65 9.60
N LEU A 79 5.15 1.27 10.42
CA LEU A 79 5.22 1.43 11.88
C LEU A 79 6.18 0.42 12.51
N SER A 80 6.31 -0.78 11.92
CA SER A 80 7.20 -1.86 12.37
C SER A 80 8.62 -1.70 11.82
N GLY A 81 9.57 -1.45 12.70
CA GLY A 81 10.99 -1.45 12.35
C GLY A 81 11.49 -2.80 11.79
N ARG A 82 10.89 -3.91 12.24
CA ARG A 82 11.20 -5.26 11.73
C ARG A 82 10.75 -5.43 10.28
N SER A 83 9.57 -4.93 9.94
CA SER A 83 9.06 -4.90 8.57
C SER A 83 9.99 -4.12 7.66
N LEU A 84 10.39 -2.91 8.06
CA LEU A 84 11.34 -2.08 7.30
C LEU A 84 12.69 -2.76 7.08
N GLN A 85 13.24 -3.43 8.08
CA GLN A 85 14.47 -4.22 7.92
C GLN A 85 14.30 -5.35 6.90
N THR A 86 13.16 -6.03 6.94
CA THR A 86 12.83 -7.10 5.98
C THR A 86 12.69 -6.55 4.57
N ALA A 87 11.96 -5.44 4.39
CA ALA A 87 11.81 -4.74 3.12
C ALA A 87 13.17 -4.33 2.55
N ARG A 88 14.01 -3.69 3.37
CA ARG A 88 15.37 -3.28 2.97
C ARG A 88 16.23 -4.44 2.49
N ARG A 89 16.20 -5.57 3.21
CA ARG A 89 16.92 -6.79 2.81
C ARG A 89 16.36 -7.38 1.52
N ALA A 90 15.04 -7.41 1.35
CA ALA A 90 14.37 -7.95 0.18
C ALA A 90 14.68 -7.12 -1.08
N VAL A 91 14.63 -5.80 -0.96
CA VAL A 91 14.97 -4.87 -2.06
C VAL A 91 16.43 -5.03 -2.44
N ARG A 92 17.37 -4.97 -1.48
CA ARG A 92 18.80 -5.11 -1.74
C ARG A 92 19.19 -6.41 -2.45
N LYS A 93 18.45 -7.51 -2.19
CA LYS A 93 18.71 -8.81 -2.82
C LYS A 93 18.15 -8.92 -4.24
N ARG A 94 17.16 -8.12 -4.61
CA ARG A 94 16.35 -8.34 -5.82
C ARG A 94 16.44 -7.24 -6.86
N THR A 95 16.94 -6.08 -6.48
CA THR A 95 17.09 -4.96 -7.40
C THR A 95 18.47 -4.33 -7.21
N HIS A 96 19.18 -4.14 -8.33
CA HIS A 96 20.42 -3.37 -8.40
C HIS A 96 20.27 -2.22 -9.40
N ASP A 97 19.03 -1.76 -9.65
CA ASP A 97 18.81 -0.66 -10.56
C ASP A 97 19.18 0.69 -9.87
N PRO A 98 20.30 1.29 -10.23
CA PRO A 98 20.78 2.52 -9.59
C PRO A 98 19.91 3.75 -9.92
N ARG A 99 18.97 3.61 -10.85
CA ARG A 99 18.06 4.70 -11.22
C ARG A 99 17.10 5.08 -10.11
N HIS A 100 16.76 4.13 -9.22
CA HIS A 100 15.83 4.36 -8.13
C HIS A 100 16.57 4.56 -6.81
N LYS A 101 16.23 5.65 -6.11
CA LYS A 101 16.68 5.88 -4.73
C LYS A 101 15.58 5.40 -3.78
N ILE A 102 15.96 4.68 -2.72
CA ILE A 102 15.00 4.13 -1.77
C ILE A 102 15.42 4.51 -0.35
N SER A 103 14.50 5.14 0.37
CA SER A 103 14.60 5.45 1.78
C SER A 103 13.59 4.65 2.60
N TYR A 104 13.88 4.42 3.88
CA TYR A 104 13.01 3.68 4.80
C TYR A 104 12.79 4.52 6.04
N VAL A 105 11.54 4.83 6.36
CA VAL A 105 11.17 5.70 7.46
C VAL A 105 10.18 4.98 8.37
N ARG A 106 10.47 4.96 9.67
CA ARG A 106 9.52 4.43 10.66
C ARG A 106 8.54 5.52 11.05
N ALA A 107 7.27 5.38 10.65
CA ALA A 107 6.23 6.34 10.98
C ALA A 107 4.83 5.71 10.97
N ASN A 108 3.87 6.42 11.54
CA ASN A 108 2.46 6.06 11.51
C ASN A 108 1.81 6.67 10.26
N ALA A 109 1.02 5.87 9.52
CA ALA A 109 0.37 6.31 8.29
C ALA A 109 -0.76 7.35 8.50
N VAL A 110 -1.19 7.59 9.73
CA VAL A 110 -2.12 8.70 10.08
C VAL A 110 -1.40 9.95 10.60
N SER A 111 -0.06 9.94 10.64
CA SER A 111 0.74 11.09 11.06
C SER A 111 2.15 10.93 10.45
N LEU A 112 2.25 11.26 9.19
CA LEU A 112 3.45 11.11 8.40
C LEU A 112 4.42 12.30 8.64
N PRO A 113 5.72 12.05 8.86
CA PRO A 113 6.69 13.11 9.13
C PRO A 113 7.16 13.82 7.85
N PHE A 114 6.22 14.14 6.96
CA PHE A 114 6.50 14.82 5.70
C PHE A 114 5.62 16.07 5.58
N PRO A 115 6.13 17.14 4.96
CA PRO A 115 5.33 18.30 4.61
C PRO A 115 4.16 17.94 3.69
N ASP A 116 3.20 18.85 3.58
CA ASP A 116 2.14 18.79 2.57
C ASP A 116 2.78 18.73 1.17
N ASP A 117 2.08 18.08 0.24
CA ASP A 117 2.44 18.06 -1.19
C ASP A 117 3.86 17.51 -1.48
N SER A 118 4.36 16.61 -0.64
CA SER A 118 5.71 16.07 -0.71
C SER A 118 5.89 14.98 -1.77
N PHE A 119 4.82 14.33 -2.21
CA PHE A 119 4.88 13.16 -3.09
C PHE A 119 4.03 13.32 -4.35
N ASP A 120 4.50 12.77 -5.46
CA ASP A 120 3.82 12.78 -6.75
C ASP A 120 2.95 11.52 -6.94
N LEU A 121 3.30 10.44 -6.21
CA LEU A 121 2.57 9.18 -6.16
C LEU A 121 2.57 8.64 -4.72
N VAL A 122 1.41 8.27 -4.22
CA VAL A 122 1.26 7.50 -2.99
C VAL A 122 0.71 6.13 -3.33
N VAL A 123 1.36 5.07 -2.85
CA VAL A 123 0.86 3.70 -2.95
C VAL A 123 0.62 3.14 -1.56
N THR A 124 -0.42 2.34 -1.39
CA THR A 124 -0.73 1.71 -0.10
C THR A 124 -1.51 0.41 -0.28
N SER A 125 -1.24 -0.57 0.58
CA SER A 125 -1.92 -1.86 0.53
C SER A 125 -1.99 -2.53 1.90
N GLY A 126 -3.19 -2.74 2.41
CA GLY A 126 -3.42 -3.54 3.62
C GLY A 126 -3.05 -2.84 4.92
N VAL A 127 -2.88 -1.52 4.94
CA VAL A 127 -2.60 -0.74 6.14
C VAL A 127 -3.82 0.04 6.63
N LEU A 128 -4.66 0.54 5.71
CA LEU A 128 -5.82 1.36 6.08
C LEU A 128 -6.91 0.55 6.79
N GLU A 129 -6.87 -0.77 6.73
CA GLU A 129 -7.74 -1.69 7.46
C GLU A 129 -7.46 -1.73 8.97
N TYR A 130 -6.31 -1.22 9.39
CA TYR A 130 -5.92 -1.08 10.81
C TYR A 130 -6.19 0.30 11.38
N LEU A 131 -6.63 1.25 10.55
CA LEU A 131 -6.74 2.67 10.86
C LEU A 131 -8.17 3.17 10.61
N PRO A 132 -8.57 4.31 11.20
CA PRO A 132 -9.74 5.04 10.76
C PRO A 132 -9.55 5.47 9.30
N LEU A 133 -10.37 4.93 8.40
CA LEU A 133 -10.17 5.06 6.94
C LEU A 133 -10.11 6.52 6.48
N SER A 134 -10.98 7.37 7.05
CA SER A 134 -11.02 8.81 6.70
C SER A 134 -9.74 9.54 7.14
N GLU A 135 -9.20 9.20 8.32
CA GLU A 135 -7.97 9.82 8.82
C GLU A 135 -6.77 9.39 7.97
N GLY A 136 -6.66 8.08 7.69
CA GLY A 136 -5.59 7.55 6.84
C GLY A 136 -5.62 8.15 5.44
N LEU A 137 -6.79 8.19 4.78
CA LEU A 137 -6.92 8.78 3.45
C LEU A 137 -6.68 10.30 3.47
N GLY A 138 -7.11 11.00 4.52
CA GLY A 138 -6.84 12.43 4.69
C GLY A 138 -5.35 12.74 4.81
N GLU A 139 -4.61 11.92 5.57
CA GLU A 139 -3.16 12.07 5.72
C GLU A 139 -2.41 11.76 4.42
N LEU A 140 -2.83 10.71 3.69
CA LEU A 140 -2.26 10.41 2.37
C LEU A 140 -2.56 11.54 1.37
N ALA A 141 -3.75 12.14 1.44
CA ALA A 141 -4.08 13.30 0.62
C ALA A 141 -3.25 14.54 0.99
N ARG A 142 -2.98 14.75 2.28
CA ARG A 142 -2.15 15.88 2.73
C ARG A 142 -0.75 15.82 2.12
N VAL A 143 -0.10 14.66 2.18
CA VAL A 143 1.28 14.51 1.68
C VAL A 143 1.37 14.34 0.17
N LEU A 144 0.28 14.04 -0.54
CA LEU A 144 0.25 13.92 -1.99
C LEU A 144 0.12 15.31 -2.63
N ALA A 145 0.93 15.61 -3.62
CA ALA A 145 0.89 16.88 -4.35
C ALA A 145 -0.41 17.03 -5.16
N PRO A 146 -0.90 18.25 -5.41
CA PRO A 146 -2.00 18.49 -6.35
C PRO A 146 -1.71 17.83 -7.70
N GLY A 147 -2.70 17.17 -8.28
CA GLY A 147 -2.55 16.38 -9.50
C GLY A 147 -1.79 15.06 -9.34
N GLY A 148 -1.24 14.78 -8.16
CA GLY A 148 -0.60 13.50 -7.82
C GLY A 148 -1.59 12.33 -7.74
N TYR A 149 -1.08 11.12 -7.76
CA TYR A 149 -1.89 9.90 -7.84
C TYR A 149 -1.82 9.07 -6.56
N LEU A 150 -2.98 8.53 -6.16
CA LEU A 150 -3.12 7.50 -5.14
C LEU A 150 -3.37 6.14 -5.81
N PHE A 151 -2.50 5.17 -5.55
CA PHE A 151 -2.67 3.77 -5.91
C PHE A 151 -2.98 2.96 -4.66
N PHE A 152 -4.26 2.68 -4.44
CA PHE A 152 -4.76 2.06 -3.21
C PHE A 152 -5.30 0.66 -3.47
N LEU A 153 -4.82 -0.31 -2.69
CA LEU A 153 -5.23 -1.71 -2.73
C LEU A 153 -6.02 -2.09 -1.48
N PRO A 154 -7.30 -1.69 -1.37
CA PRO A 154 -8.13 -2.06 -0.23
C PRO A 154 -8.37 -3.56 -0.14
N VAL A 155 -8.46 -4.05 1.09
CA VAL A 155 -8.92 -5.42 1.37
C VAL A 155 -10.43 -5.49 1.16
N ARG A 156 -10.87 -6.47 0.37
CA ARG A 156 -12.30 -6.71 0.08
C ARG A 156 -12.90 -7.68 1.09
N PRO A 157 -14.10 -7.42 1.61
CA PRO A 157 -14.85 -8.41 2.36
C PRO A 157 -15.11 -9.66 1.49
N SER A 158 -14.69 -10.83 1.96
CA SER A 158 -14.88 -12.13 1.32
C SER A 158 -14.75 -13.25 2.35
N PRO A 159 -15.18 -14.48 2.06
CA PRO A 159 -14.93 -15.61 2.96
C PRO A 159 -13.44 -15.81 3.27
N ALA A 160 -12.57 -15.67 2.27
CA ALA A 160 -11.12 -15.74 2.45
C ALA A 160 -10.60 -14.60 3.35
N THR A 161 -11.11 -13.38 3.17
CA THR A 161 -10.76 -12.24 3.99
C THR A 161 -11.19 -12.40 5.44
N ARG A 162 -12.36 -13.00 5.71
CA ARG A 162 -12.82 -13.27 7.09
C ARG A 162 -11.83 -14.08 7.91
N LEU A 163 -11.20 -15.08 7.31
CA LEU A 163 -10.15 -15.85 7.97
C LEU A 163 -8.95 -14.95 8.29
N LEU A 164 -8.54 -14.10 7.35
CA LEU A 164 -7.43 -13.17 7.54
C LEU A 164 -7.74 -12.11 8.61
N GLU A 165 -8.97 -11.60 8.67
CA GLU A 165 -9.41 -10.65 9.71
C GLU A 165 -9.24 -11.21 11.12
N ILE A 166 -9.58 -12.50 11.31
CA ILE A 166 -9.41 -13.18 12.60
C ILE A 166 -7.93 -13.37 12.93
N MET A 167 -7.14 -13.83 11.95
CA MET A 167 -5.70 -14.11 12.13
C MET A 167 -4.88 -12.85 12.39
N PHE A 168 -5.14 -11.77 11.64
CA PHE A 168 -4.32 -10.55 11.66
C PHE A 168 -4.99 -9.39 12.40
N ARG A 169 -6.19 -9.59 12.94
CA ARG A 169 -6.94 -8.61 13.76
C ARG A 169 -7.14 -7.25 13.09
N PHE A 170 -7.40 -7.25 11.81
CA PHE A 170 -7.87 -6.08 11.06
C PHE A 170 -9.35 -6.23 10.71
N LYS A 171 -9.93 -5.21 10.09
CA LYS A 171 -11.28 -5.25 9.55
C LYS A 171 -11.32 -4.65 8.15
N ALA A 172 -11.74 -5.45 7.18
CA ALA A 172 -11.96 -4.96 5.82
C ALA A 172 -13.09 -3.92 5.80
N HIS A 173 -12.84 -2.79 5.19
CA HIS A 173 -13.86 -1.75 5.02
C HIS A 173 -14.88 -2.16 3.94
N PRO A 174 -16.18 -1.90 4.15
CA PRO A 174 -17.19 -2.10 3.11
C PRO A 174 -16.82 -1.31 1.85
N PRO A 175 -17.04 -1.86 0.63
CA PRO A 175 -16.70 -1.17 -0.62
C PRO A 175 -17.31 0.23 -0.74
N ARG A 176 -18.54 0.40 -0.23
CA ARG A 176 -19.20 1.71 -0.18
C ARG A 176 -18.43 2.71 0.69
N ALA A 177 -17.98 2.30 1.87
CA ALA A 177 -17.18 3.15 2.75
C ALA A 177 -15.84 3.51 2.12
N VAL A 178 -15.19 2.57 1.42
CA VAL A 178 -13.96 2.84 0.66
C VAL A 178 -14.21 3.90 -0.42
N ALA A 179 -15.28 3.74 -1.21
CA ALA A 179 -15.62 4.70 -2.27
C ALA A 179 -15.92 6.09 -1.70
N GLU A 180 -16.83 6.19 -0.70
CA GLU A 180 -17.24 7.45 -0.10
C GLU A 180 -16.06 8.19 0.55
N ASN A 181 -15.20 7.48 1.30
CA ASN A 181 -14.05 8.13 1.93
C ASN A 181 -12.95 8.52 0.92
N THR A 182 -12.74 7.72 -0.13
CA THR A 182 -11.78 8.09 -1.17
C THR A 182 -12.25 9.34 -1.93
N GLN A 183 -13.54 9.42 -2.28
CA GLN A 183 -14.11 10.56 -3.02
C GLN A 183 -14.10 11.87 -2.24
N ARG A 184 -13.94 11.86 -0.91
CA ARG A 184 -13.79 13.08 -0.10
C ARG A 184 -12.50 13.84 -0.39
N PHE A 185 -11.45 13.12 -0.75
CA PHE A 185 -10.10 13.67 -0.87
C PHE A 185 -9.54 13.55 -2.29
N PHE A 186 -10.12 12.66 -3.12
CA PHE A 186 -9.58 12.31 -4.42
C PHE A 186 -10.69 12.18 -5.47
N ARG A 187 -10.36 12.51 -6.69
CA ARG A 187 -11.14 12.13 -7.86
C ARG A 187 -10.77 10.69 -8.25
N VAL A 188 -11.69 9.75 -8.07
CA VAL A 188 -11.49 8.36 -8.48
C VAL A 188 -11.43 8.27 -10.00
N ILE A 189 -10.35 7.69 -10.52
CA ILE A 189 -10.13 7.46 -11.95
C ILE A 189 -10.57 6.06 -12.35
N GLU A 190 -10.22 5.06 -11.52
CA GLU A 190 -10.50 3.67 -11.82
C GLU A 190 -10.77 2.87 -10.55
N HIS A 191 -11.73 1.95 -10.66
CA HIS A 191 -11.94 0.82 -9.75
C HIS A 191 -11.67 -0.46 -10.51
N TYR A 192 -10.54 -1.12 -10.22
CA TYR A 192 -10.19 -2.37 -10.86
C TYR A 192 -10.44 -3.57 -9.95
N ARG A 193 -11.03 -4.62 -10.51
CA ARG A 193 -11.19 -5.92 -9.88
C ARG A 193 -10.28 -6.92 -10.56
N PHE A 194 -9.39 -7.52 -9.79
CA PHE A 194 -8.56 -8.60 -10.31
C PHE A 194 -9.43 -9.77 -10.78
N PRO A 195 -9.05 -10.44 -11.89
CA PRO A 195 -9.78 -11.58 -12.42
C PRO A 195 -9.99 -12.69 -11.38
N PRO A 196 -11.12 -13.44 -11.43
CA PRO A 196 -11.41 -14.48 -10.44
C PRO A 196 -10.40 -15.62 -10.37
N HIS A 197 -9.69 -15.89 -11.47
CA HIS A 197 -8.61 -16.88 -11.52
C HIS A 197 -7.32 -16.43 -10.85
N GLU A 198 -7.24 -15.16 -10.44
CA GLU A 198 -6.14 -14.62 -9.67
C GLU A 198 -6.49 -14.56 -8.19
N PRO A 199 -5.80 -15.32 -7.32
CA PRO A 199 -6.14 -15.38 -5.90
C PRO A 199 -6.11 -14.03 -5.18
N ILE A 200 -5.35 -13.05 -5.66
CA ILE A 200 -5.38 -11.68 -5.13
C ILE A 200 -6.79 -11.07 -5.20
N GLY A 201 -7.54 -11.36 -6.27
CA GLY A 201 -8.89 -10.84 -6.49
C GLY A 201 -9.91 -11.33 -5.45
N TRP A 202 -9.60 -12.40 -4.72
CA TRP A 202 -10.44 -12.90 -3.63
C TRP A 202 -10.37 -12.02 -2.39
N THR A 203 -9.28 -11.28 -2.22
CA THR A 203 -9.02 -10.50 -1.02
C THR A 203 -8.81 -9.01 -1.28
N LYS A 204 -8.51 -8.60 -2.50
CA LYS A 204 -8.20 -7.21 -2.82
C LYS A 204 -8.89 -6.70 -4.09
N SER A 205 -9.05 -5.40 -4.13
CA SER A 205 -9.34 -4.62 -5.35
C SER A 205 -8.30 -3.51 -5.47
N LEU A 206 -8.39 -2.71 -6.51
CA LEU A 206 -7.53 -1.56 -6.71
C LEU A 206 -8.38 -0.32 -6.96
N VAL A 207 -7.95 0.78 -6.40
CA VAL A 207 -8.49 2.12 -6.63
C VAL A 207 -7.33 2.99 -7.10
N LEU A 208 -7.45 3.52 -8.31
CA LEU A 208 -6.58 4.59 -8.80
C LEU A 208 -7.35 5.90 -8.69
N ALA A 209 -6.77 6.87 -8.01
CA ALA A 209 -7.40 8.16 -7.80
C ALA A 209 -6.37 9.29 -7.90
N GLN A 210 -6.83 10.52 -8.11
CA GLN A 210 -5.99 11.70 -8.27
C GLN A 210 -6.40 12.76 -7.26
N LYS A 211 -5.43 13.43 -6.65
CA LYS A 211 -5.68 14.62 -5.83
C LYS A 211 -6.04 15.79 -6.75
N SER A 212 -7.14 16.45 -6.45
CA SER A 212 -7.59 17.65 -7.15
C SER A 212 -6.69 18.84 -6.87
#